data_1ad409046472f7a62f8348cc038da694
#
_entry.id   1ad409046472f7a62f8348cc038da694
#
_cell.length_a   1.000
_cell.length_b   1.000
_cell.length_c   1.000
_cell.angle_alpha   90.00
_cell.angle_beta   90.00
_cell.angle_gamma   90.00
#
_symmetry.space_group_name_H-M   'P 1'
#
loop_
_entity.id
_entity.type
_entity.pdbx_description
1 polymer ?
#
loop_
_entity_poly.entity_id
_entity_poly.type
_entity_poly.pdbx_seq_one_letter_code
_entity_poly.pdbx_strand_id
1 'polypeptide(L)'
;QAFVANFERPRDPHPERTTWSQEWYDKFKDLEIPVSKGYVKPIADPITVTSEFGWRTSPITGAQEFHNGIDLVNGNPNTPIFASADGEVIVAGDANYFDWYGNWTVIKHADGMYTGYAHQSRVDVSKGQKVTASQQIGLMGTTGPSTGEHLHFQFMDEFYPSSAAHFHNARDYISF
;
A
#
# COMPACT_ATOMS: atom_id res chain seq x y z
N GLN A 1 -18.68 -0.36 16.53
CA GLN A 1 -19.87 0.10 17.32
C GLN A 1 -20.88 0.89 16.49
N ALA A 2 -20.57 1.40 15.29
CA ALA A 2 -21.50 2.17 14.47
C ALA A 2 -22.49 1.33 13.65
N PHE A 3 -22.26 0.02 13.50
CA PHE A 3 -23.11 -0.84 12.65
C PHE A 3 -24.33 -1.43 13.38
N VAL A 4 -24.39 -1.33 14.70
CA VAL A 4 -25.48 -1.92 15.51
C VAL A 4 -26.61 -0.91 15.81
N ALA A 5 -26.39 0.38 15.57
CA ALA A 5 -27.33 1.44 16.00
C ALA A 5 -28.56 1.65 15.09
N ASN A 6 -28.62 1.05 13.89
CA ASN A 6 -29.70 1.28 12.92
C ASN A 6 -30.62 0.09 12.65
N PHE A 7 -30.58 -0.96 13.48
CA PHE A 7 -31.60 -1.99 13.42
C PHE A 7 -32.78 -1.56 14.30
N GLU A 8 -33.88 -1.10 13.69
CA GLU A 8 -35.16 -0.94 14.38
C GLU A 8 -35.50 -2.25 15.10
N ARG A 9 -35.67 -2.19 16.42
CA ARG A 9 -36.08 -3.35 17.20
C ARG A 9 -37.49 -3.75 16.74
N PRO A 10 -37.73 -4.99 16.30
CA PRO A 10 -39.08 -5.48 16.07
C PRO A 10 -39.91 -5.31 17.33
N ARG A 11 -41.18 -4.90 17.20
CA ARG A 11 -42.12 -4.69 18.33
C ARG A 11 -42.41 -5.98 19.11
N ASP A 12 -41.96 -7.11 18.66
CA ASP A 12 -42.19 -8.42 19.30
C ASP A 12 -40.85 -9.20 19.40
N PRO A 13 -40.18 -9.18 20.58
CA PRO A 13 -38.91 -9.91 20.73
C PRO A 13 -39.20 -11.40 20.83
N HIS A 14 -39.04 -12.14 19.72
CA HIS A 14 -38.93 -13.59 19.76
C HIS A 14 -37.71 -13.95 20.61
N PRO A 15 -37.85 -14.61 21.75
CA PRO A 15 -36.72 -14.96 22.61
C PRO A 15 -35.68 -15.83 21.89
N GLU A 16 -36.10 -16.60 20.90
CA GLU A 16 -35.23 -17.41 20.02
C GLU A 16 -34.26 -16.55 19.18
N ARG A 17 -34.65 -15.32 18.79
CA ARG A 17 -33.78 -14.43 18.02
C ARG A 17 -32.64 -13.83 18.85
N THR A 18 -32.85 -13.62 20.14
CA THR A 18 -31.80 -13.13 21.04
C THR A 18 -30.77 -14.21 21.30
N THR A 19 -31.20 -15.47 21.42
CA THR A 19 -30.32 -16.62 21.59
C THR A 19 -29.46 -16.85 20.34
N TRP A 20 -30.06 -16.80 19.14
CA TRP A 20 -29.36 -16.95 17.87
C TRP A 20 -28.37 -15.81 17.62
N SER A 21 -28.75 -14.57 17.92
CA SER A 21 -27.82 -13.44 17.75
C SER A 21 -26.62 -13.55 18.69
N GLN A 22 -26.83 -14.06 19.92
CA GLN A 22 -25.74 -14.28 20.87
C GLN A 22 -24.85 -15.46 20.47
N GLU A 23 -25.43 -16.58 20.04
CA GLU A 23 -24.66 -17.74 19.53
C GLU A 23 -23.82 -17.38 18.31
N TRP A 24 -24.37 -16.59 17.38
CA TRP A 24 -23.63 -16.09 16.23
C TRP A 24 -22.52 -15.12 16.65
N TYR A 25 -22.81 -14.20 17.57
CA TYR A 25 -21.82 -13.28 18.10
C TYR A 25 -20.68 -14.06 18.78
N ASP A 26 -21.00 -15.02 19.67
CA ASP A 26 -20.00 -15.80 20.39
C ASP A 26 -19.18 -16.70 19.47
N LYS A 27 -19.78 -17.20 18.39
CA LYS A 27 -19.11 -18.01 17.36
C LYS A 27 -18.17 -17.20 16.48
N PHE A 28 -18.44 -15.92 16.26
CA PHE A 28 -17.71 -15.09 15.30
C PHE A 28 -16.95 -13.92 15.93
N LYS A 29 -17.13 -13.62 17.24
CA LYS A 29 -16.42 -12.54 17.94
C LYS A 29 -14.90 -12.71 17.95
N ASP A 30 -14.43 -13.96 17.95
CA ASP A 30 -13.02 -14.33 17.98
C ASP A 30 -12.54 -14.83 16.58
N LEU A 31 -13.41 -14.81 15.58
CA LEU A 31 -12.97 -15.05 14.21
C LEU A 31 -12.22 -13.79 13.76
N GLU A 32 -10.91 -13.83 13.91
CA GLU A 32 -10.05 -13.01 13.03
C GLU A 32 -10.32 -13.49 11.60
N ILE A 33 -11.33 -12.93 10.96
CA ILE A 33 -11.40 -12.99 9.50
C ILE A 33 -10.05 -12.40 9.07
N PRO A 34 -9.17 -13.14 8.38
CA PRO A 34 -8.04 -12.52 7.75
C PRO A 34 -8.66 -11.48 6.82
N VAL A 35 -8.69 -10.24 7.27
CA VAL A 35 -8.95 -9.13 6.39
C VAL A 35 -7.78 -9.24 5.43
N SER A 36 -8.03 -9.78 4.22
CA SER A 36 -7.16 -9.47 3.11
C SER A 36 -7.07 -7.96 3.20
N LYS A 37 -5.88 -7.42 3.44
CA LYS A 37 -5.73 -6.00 3.80
C LYS A 37 -6.18 -5.07 2.67
N GLY A 38 -6.96 -5.59 1.72
CA GLY A 38 -7.63 -4.86 0.66
C GLY A 38 -6.70 -4.20 -0.35
N TYR A 39 -5.39 -4.49 -0.28
CA TYR A 39 -4.41 -3.91 -1.18
C TYR A 39 -4.35 -4.67 -2.50
N VAL A 40 -4.30 -3.92 -3.60
CA VAL A 40 -4.15 -4.43 -4.96
C VAL A 40 -2.74 -4.17 -5.49
N LYS A 41 -2.36 -4.90 -6.53
CA LYS A 41 -1.06 -4.75 -7.20
C LYS A 41 -0.89 -3.32 -7.74
N PRO A 42 0.30 -2.69 -7.52
CA PRO A 42 0.55 -1.31 -7.94
C PRO A 42 0.83 -1.16 -9.45
N ILE A 43 1.10 -2.26 -10.14
CA ILE A 43 1.26 -2.32 -11.61
C ILE A 43 0.55 -3.56 -12.16
N ALA A 44 0.27 -3.56 -13.46
CA ALA A 44 -0.38 -4.69 -14.13
C ALA A 44 0.57 -5.88 -14.31
N ASP A 45 0.01 -7.10 -14.27
CA ASP A 45 0.74 -8.33 -14.62
C ASP A 45 1.20 -8.35 -16.10
N PRO A 46 2.25 -9.14 -16.42
CA PRO A 46 3.05 -9.98 -15.53
C PRO A 46 4.03 -9.14 -14.72
N ILE A 47 4.09 -9.34 -13.40
CA ILE A 47 5.02 -8.63 -12.52
C ILE A 47 6.26 -9.50 -12.26
N THR A 48 7.44 -8.91 -12.43
CA THR A 48 8.72 -9.48 -12.01
C THR A 48 9.27 -8.65 -10.86
N VAL A 49 9.60 -9.31 -9.76
CA VAL A 49 10.32 -8.70 -8.63
C VAL A 49 11.81 -8.74 -8.96
N THR A 50 12.41 -7.58 -9.12
CA THR A 50 13.82 -7.44 -9.45
C THR A 50 14.71 -7.28 -8.22
N SER A 51 14.13 -6.81 -7.09
CA SER A 51 14.81 -6.74 -5.80
C SER A 51 13.80 -6.85 -4.65
N GLU A 52 14.13 -7.71 -3.70
CA GLU A 52 13.31 -7.98 -2.52
C GLU A 52 13.54 -6.95 -1.41
N PHE A 53 12.58 -6.85 -0.51
CA PHE A 53 12.67 -6.12 0.74
C PHE A 53 13.71 -6.74 1.68
N GLY A 54 14.45 -5.90 2.41
CA GLY A 54 15.37 -6.35 3.45
C GLY A 54 16.86 -6.07 3.13
N TRP A 55 17.76 -6.69 3.88
CA TRP A 55 19.20 -6.48 3.70
C TRP A 55 19.71 -7.04 2.38
N ARG A 56 20.42 -6.21 1.62
CA ARG A 56 21.01 -6.57 0.33
C ARG A 56 22.35 -5.88 0.11
N THR A 57 23.08 -6.33 -0.91
CA THR A 57 24.20 -5.55 -1.46
C THR A 57 23.63 -4.50 -2.43
N SER A 58 23.94 -3.24 -2.19
CA SER A 58 23.48 -2.12 -3.03
C SER A 58 23.96 -2.28 -4.47
N PRO A 59 23.05 -2.21 -5.46
CA PRO A 59 23.43 -2.25 -6.87
C PRO A 59 24.14 -0.95 -7.34
N ILE A 60 24.07 0.11 -6.53
CA ILE A 60 24.66 1.42 -6.83
C ILE A 60 26.04 1.55 -6.20
N THR A 61 26.17 1.21 -4.91
CA THR A 61 27.39 1.45 -4.13
C THR A 61 28.23 0.19 -3.88
N GLY A 62 27.64 -0.99 -4.00
CA GLY A 62 28.25 -2.28 -3.63
C GLY A 62 28.31 -2.52 -2.10
N ALA A 63 27.84 -1.58 -1.27
CA ALA A 63 27.80 -1.72 0.18
C ALA A 63 26.54 -2.50 0.64
N GLN A 64 26.58 -2.98 1.89
CA GLN A 64 25.37 -3.54 2.51
C GLN A 64 24.38 -2.41 2.83
N GLU A 65 23.14 -2.56 2.40
CA GLU A 65 22.06 -1.61 2.64
C GLU A 65 20.76 -2.32 3.01
N PHE A 66 19.88 -1.62 3.72
CA PHE A 66 18.53 -2.09 3.96
C PHE A 66 17.61 -1.53 2.86
N HIS A 67 17.07 -2.42 2.03
CA HIS A 67 16.08 -2.09 1.00
C HIS A 67 14.69 -1.99 1.64
N ASN A 68 14.19 -0.78 1.77
CA ASN A 68 12.96 -0.47 2.50
C ASN A 68 11.67 -0.60 1.66
N GLY A 69 11.77 -1.24 0.50
CA GLY A 69 10.66 -1.52 -0.41
C GLY A 69 10.92 -2.78 -1.22
N ILE A 70 10.16 -2.97 -2.27
CA ILE A 70 10.31 -4.02 -3.26
C ILE A 70 10.37 -3.39 -4.65
N ASP A 71 11.29 -3.85 -5.50
CA ASP A 71 11.45 -3.29 -6.84
C ASP A 71 10.71 -4.17 -7.86
N LEU A 72 9.81 -3.56 -8.61
CA LEU A 72 8.86 -4.20 -9.52
C LEU A 72 9.02 -3.70 -10.95
N VAL A 73 8.96 -4.63 -11.91
CA VAL A 73 8.87 -4.34 -13.35
C VAL A 73 7.84 -5.24 -14.01
N ASN A 74 7.34 -4.87 -15.19
CA ASN A 74 6.47 -5.73 -16.00
C ASN A 74 6.94 -5.87 -17.46
N GLY A 75 8.16 -5.42 -17.75
CA GLY A 75 8.77 -5.52 -19.09
C GLY A 75 8.30 -4.46 -20.10
N ASN A 76 7.37 -3.57 -19.72
CA ASN A 76 6.88 -2.51 -20.57
C ASN A 76 7.44 -1.14 -20.13
N PRO A 77 7.88 -0.27 -21.06
CA PRO A 77 8.29 1.08 -20.70
C PRO A 77 7.07 1.94 -20.33
N ASN A 78 7.31 2.91 -19.45
CA ASN A 78 6.26 3.84 -18.98
C ASN A 78 5.02 3.13 -18.42
N THR A 79 5.23 2.02 -17.71
CA THR A 79 4.16 1.25 -17.08
C THR A 79 3.29 2.13 -16.18
N PRO A 80 1.94 2.13 -16.33
CA PRO A 80 1.05 2.81 -15.40
C PRO A 80 1.20 2.26 -13.98
N ILE A 81 1.28 3.19 -13.02
CA ILE A 81 1.29 2.90 -11.59
C ILE A 81 -0.09 3.20 -11.04
N PHE A 82 -0.62 2.30 -10.22
CA PHE A 82 -1.95 2.39 -9.63
C PHE A 82 -1.87 2.47 -8.10
N ALA A 83 -2.80 3.20 -7.49
CA ALA A 83 -2.98 3.20 -6.03
C ALA A 83 -3.34 1.79 -5.55
N SER A 84 -2.61 1.28 -4.55
CA SER A 84 -2.84 -0.07 -4.04
C SER A 84 -4.07 -0.20 -3.15
N ALA A 85 -4.58 0.91 -2.61
CA ALA A 85 -5.85 1.00 -1.87
C ALA A 85 -6.40 2.42 -1.92
N ASP A 86 -7.64 2.61 -1.45
CA ASP A 86 -8.23 3.92 -1.23
C ASP A 86 -7.40 4.73 -0.24
N GLY A 87 -7.25 6.04 -0.46
CA GLY A 87 -6.49 6.87 0.46
C GLY A 87 -6.40 8.34 0.06
N GLU A 88 -5.53 9.06 0.76
CA GLU A 88 -5.19 10.44 0.51
C GLU A 88 -3.72 10.56 0.11
N VAL A 89 -3.45 11.23 -0.98
CA VAL A 89 -2.10 11.56 -1.43
C VAL A 89 -1.47 12.58 -0.49
N ILE A 90 -0.40 12.20 0.21
CA ILE A 90 0.32 13.09 1.13
C ILE A 90 1.62 13.63 0.53
N VAL A 91 2.18 12.94 -0.48
CA VAL A 91 3.29 13.39 -1.31
C VAL A 91 2.93 13.13 -2.78
N ALA A 92 3.24 14.07 -3.65
CA ALA A 92 3.02 13.96 -5.10
C ALA A 92 4.17 14.62 -5.89
N GLY A 93 5.13 13.82 -6.31
CA GLY A 93 6.36 14.28 -6.97
C GLY A 93 7.31 14.92 -5.97
N ASP A 94 8.18 15.77 -6.36
CA ASP A 94 9.19 16.47 -5.58
C ASP A 94 10.50 15.70 -5.39
N ALA A 95 11.12 15.37 -6.55
CA ALA A 95 12.46 14.80 -6.60
C ALA A 95 13.54 15.64 -5.87
N ASN A 96 13.26 16.92 -5.59
CA ASN A 96 14.22 17.81 -4.89
C ASN A 96 14.15 17.68 -3.36
N TYR A 97 13.07 17.12 -2.82
CA TYR A 97 12.88 17.00 -1.39
C TYR A 97 13.24 15.60 -0.85
N PHE A 98 13.06 14.58 -1.71
CA PHE A 98 13.31 13.17 -1.36
C PHE A 98 14.32 12.56 -2.34
N ASP A 99 15.57 13.01 -2.28
CA ASP A 99 16.65 12.69 -3.23
C ASP A 99 16.77 11.19 -3.58
N TRP A 100 16.52 10.30 -2.60
CA TRP A 100 16.64 8.85 -2.79
C TRP A 100 15.47 8.22 -3.55
N TYR A 101 14.31 8.87 -3.61
CA TYR A 101 13.10 8.32 -4.23
C TYR A 101 12.78 8.90 -5.60
N GLY A 102 13.50 9.96 -6.00
CA GLY A 102 13.16 10.71 -7.21
C GLY A 102 11.74 11.28 -7.12
N ASN A 103 10.97 11.21 -8.22
CA ASN A 103 9.54 11.54 -8.15
C ASN A 103 8.81 10.47 -7.35
N TRP A 104 8.29 10.86 -6.20
CA TRP A 104 7.70 9.97 -5.22
C TRP A 104 6.25 10.34 -4.93
N THR A 105 5.36 9.37 -4.96
CA THR A 105 3.98 9.51 -4.47
C THR A 105 3.82 8.71 -3.20
N VAL A 106 3.22 9.29 -2.17
CA VAL A 106 2.84 8.57 -0.94
C VAL A 106 1.36 8.74 -0.69
N ILE A 107 0.68 7.63 -0.42
CA ILE A 107 -0.73 7.57 -0.11
C ILE A 107 -0.90 7.09 1.33
N LYS A 108 -1.68 7.85 2.12
CA LYS A 108 -2.12 7.45 3.45
C LYS A 108 -3.47 6.75 3.36
N HIS A 109 -3.57 5.56 3.95
CA HIS A 109 -4.76 4.72 3.95
C HIS A 109 -5.55 4.82 5.26
N ALA A 110 -6.80 4.36 5.23
CA ALA A 110 -7.71 4.45 6.38
C ALA A 110 -7.30 3.58 7.58
N ASP A 111 -6.54 2.51 7.34
CA ASP A 111 -6.00 1.61 8.35
C ASP A 111 -4.74 2.14 9.05
N GLY A 112 -4.29 3.35 8.68
CA GLY A 112 -3.10 4.01 9.23
C GLY A 112 -1.81 3.69 8.48
N MET A 113 -1.84 2.76 7.52
CA MET A 113 -0.70 2.44 6.68
C MET A 113 -0.45 3.50 5.60
N TYR A 114 0.75 3.50 5.07
CA TYR A 114 1.17 4.32 3.94
C TYR A 114 1.75 3.43 2.85
N THR A 115 1.44 3.73 1.59
CA THR A 115 2.15 3.15 0.45
C THR A 115 2.94 4.21 -0.28
N GLY A 116 4.18 3.86 -0.66
CA GLY A 116 5.10 4.73 -1.39
C GLY A 116 5.39 4.18 -2.78
N TYR A 117 5.45 5.07 -3.77
CA TYR A 117 5.67 4.75 -5.18
C TYR A 117 6.76 5.66 -5.72
N ALA A 118 7.97 5.14 -5.88
CA ALA A 118 9.15 5.94 -6.22
C ALA A 118 9.63 5.78 -7.67
N HIS A 119 10.61 6.58 -8.05
CA HIS A 119 11.28 6.63 -9.35
C HIS A 119 10.37 6.94 -10.54
N GLN A 120 9.20 7.55 -10.30
CA GLN A 120 8.21 7.86 -11.33
C GLN A 120 8.77 8.79 -12.42
N SER A 121 8.46 8.49 -13.68
CA SER A 121 8.72 9.41 -14.80
C SER A 121 7.70 10.55 -14.84
N ARG A 122 6.46 10.27 -14.40
CA ARG A 122 5.34 11.21 -14.33
C ARG A 122 4.46 10.92 -13.14
N VAL A 123 4.02 11.97 -12.46
CA VAL A 123 3.03 11.91 -11.38
C VAL A 123 1.71 12.51 -11.88
N ASP A 124 0.61 11.76 -11.76
CA ASP A 124 -0.71 12.11 -12.30
C ASP A 124 -1.68 12.61 -11.22
N VAL A 125 -1.22 12.73 -9.98
CA VAL A 125 -2.02 13.13 -8.80
C VAL A 125 -1.39 14.33 -8.09
N SER A 126 -2.14 14.95 -7.19
CA SER A 126 -1.69 16.10 -6.39
C SER A 126 -1.82 15.81 -4.90
N LYS A 127 -0.98 16.44 -4.08
CA LYS A 127 -1.08 16.37 -2.61
C LYS A 127 -2.47 16.80 -2.12
N GLY A 128 -3.06 16.03 -1.21
CA GLY A 128 -4.41 16.21 -0.69
C GLY A 128 -5.50 15.56 -1.53
N GLN A 129 -5.18 15.04 -2.72
CA GLN A 129 -6.14 14.33 -3.57
C GLN A 129 -6.56 13.01 -2.92
N LYS A 130 -7.87 12.71 -2.94
CA LYS A 130 -8.39 11.39 -2.63
C LYS A 130 -8.28 10.50 -3.85
N VAL A 131 -7.81 9.29 -3.66
CA VAL A 131 -7.68 8.27 -4.71
C VAL A 131 -8.36 6.98 -4.28
N THR A 132 -8.81 6.21 -5.26
CA THR A 132 -9.38 4.88 -5.05
C THR A 132 -8.40 3.79 -5.46
N ALA A 133 -8.55 2.59 -4.93
CA ALA A 133 -7.79 1.42 -5.36
C ALA A 133 -7.86 1.25 -6.88
N SER A 134 -6.75 0.89 -7.50
CA SER A 134 -6.57 0.76 -8.95
C SER A 134 -6.69 2.09 -9.74
N GLN A 135 -6.81 3.25 -9.11
CA GLN A 135 -6.70 4.52 -9.81
C GLN A 135 -5.26 4.75 -10.26
N GLN A 136 -5.05 5.13 -11.53
CA GLN A 136 -3.71 5.51 -12.00
C GLN A 136 -3.23 6.77 -11.27
N ILE A 137 -2.00 6.72 -10.77
CA ILE A 137 -1.36 7.80 -10.01
C ILE A 137 -0.07 8.31 -10.66
N GLY A 138 0.42 7.63 -11.70
CA GLY A 138 1.62 8.03 -12.41
C GLY A 138 2.12 6.98 -13.38
N LEU A 139 3.34 7.16 -13.85
CA LEU A 139 4.06 6.22 -14.71
C LEU A 139 5.39 5.84 -14.09
N MET A 140 5.76 4.56 -14.23
CA MET A 140 7.07 4.04 -13.89
C MET A 140 8.17 4.79 -14.61
N GLY A 141 9.34 4.88 -13.99
CA GLY A 141 10.47 5.57 -14.56
C GLY A 141 11.79 5.20 -13.88
N THR A 142 12.73 6.13 -13.93
CA THR A 142 14.08 5.96 -13.38
C THR A 142 14.60 7.29 -12.80
N THR A 143 13.73 8.11 -12.22
CA THR A 143 14.13 9.38 -11.59
C THR A 143 14.81 9.14 -10.25
N GLY A 144 15.71 10.05 -9.85
CA GLY A 144 16.56 9.85 -8.67
C GLY A 144 17.63 8.78 -8.86
N PRO A 145 18.25 8.29 -7.77
CA PRO A 145 19.25 7.22 -7.81
C PRO A 145 18.63 5.86 -8.20
N SER A 146 18.70 5.54 -9.47
CA SER A 146 18.12 4.33 -10.06
C SER A 146 19.04 3.78 -11.15
N THR A 147 19.15 2.46 -11.24
CA THR A 147 19.98 1.78 -12.25
C THR A 147 19.20 1.42 -13.52
N GLY A 148 17.88 1.62 -13.53
CA GLY A 148 17.03 1.32 -14.67
C GLY A 148 15.56 1.55 -14.34
N GLU A 149 14.68 1.47 -15.33
CA GLU A 149 13.25 1.68 -15.15
C GLU A 149 12.63 0.60 -14.26
N HIS A 150 12.08 0.99 -13.11
CA HIS A 150 11.37 0.13 -12.16
C HIS A 150 10.47 0.97 -11.25
N LEU A 151 9.54 0.33 -10.59
CA LEU A 151 8.78 0.86 -9.46
C LEU A 151 9.43 0.37 -8.16
N HIS A 152 9.99 1.27 -7.36
CA HIS A 152 10.30 0.99 -5.96
C HIS A 152 9.03 1.21 -5.14
N PHE A 153 8.48 0.13 -4.58
CA PHE A 153 7.19 0.11 -3.90
C PHE A 153 7.36 -0.19 -2.42
N GLN A 154 6.78 0.66 -1.56
CA GLN A 154 6.94 0.62 -0.11
C GLN A 154 5.62 0.45 0.62
N PHE A 155 5.67 -0.26 1.76
CA PHE A 155 4.68 -0.23 2.83
C PHE A 155 5.31 0.34 4.10
N MET A 156 4.60 1.25 4.77
CA MET A 156 5.06 1.92 5.99
C MET A 156 3.90 2.07 6.97
N ASP A 157 4.16 2.02 8.27
CA ASP A 157 3.19 2.34 9.32
C ASP A 157 3.44 3.74 9.94
N GLU A 158 4.49 4.41 9.50
CA GLU A 158 4.83 5.79 9.82
C GLU A 158 5.19 6.55 8.54
N PHE A 159 4.81 7.83 8.45
CA PHE A 159 5.20 8.65 7.30
C PHE A 159 6.68 9.03 7.39
N TYR A 160 7.44 8.70 6.35
CA TYR A 160 8.87 8.96 6.23
C TYR A 160 9.68 8.40 7.42
N PRO A 161 9.65 7.09 7.63
CA PRO A 161 10.24 6.47 8.80
C PRO A 161 11.73 6.74 8.95
N SER A 162 12.17 7.03 10.16
CA SER A 162 13.59 7.14 10.52
C SER A 162 14.24 5.81 10.87
N SER A 163 13.46 4.73 10.98
CA SER A 163 13.89 3.39 11.36
C SER A 163 13.35 2.33 10.40
N ALA A 164 14.16 1.32 10.13
CA ALA A 164 13.77 0.16 9.34
C ALA A 164 12.55 -0.60 9.92
N ALA A 165 12.30 -0.47 11.23
CA ALA A 165 11.19 -1.14 11.92
C ALA A 165 9.79 -0.72 11.43
N HIS A 166 9.67 0.46 10.82
CA HIS A 166 8.42 1.03 10.32
C HIS A 166 8.17 0.75 8.83
N PHE A 167 9.08 0.02 8.17
CA PHE A 167 8.89 -0.47 6.82
C PHE A 167 8.48 -1.94 6.85
N HIS A 168 7.52 -2.32 6.02
CA HIS A 168 6.95 -3.65 5.97
C HIS A 168 7.18 -4.31 4.61
N ASN A 169 7.32 -5.63 4.60
CA ASN A 169 7.44 -6.36 3.34
C ASN A 169 6.11 -6.33 2.59
N ALA A 170 6.12 -5.80 1.37
CA ALA A 170 4.93 -5.73 0.52
C ALA A 170 4.29 -7.09 0.27
N ARG A 171 5.06 -8.19 0.31
CA ARG A 171 4.56 -9.56 0.17
C ARG A 171 3.62 -10.02 1.29
N ASP A 172 3.64 -9.34 2.46
CA ASP A 172 2.72 -9.61 3.57
C ASP A 172 1.32 -9.04 3.31
N TYR A 173 1.18 -8.19 2.28
CA TYR A 173 -0.04 -7.46 1.91
C TYR A 173 -0.55 -7.83 0.52
N ILE A 174 0.36 -8.09 -0.43
CA ILE A 174 0.06 -8.32 -1.85
C ILE A 174 0.85 -9.54 -2.35
N SER A 175 0.18 -10.41 -3.11
CA SER A 175 0.83 -11.51 -3.83
C SER A 175 1.27 -11.03 -5.21
N PHE A 176 2.57 -11.08 -5.48
CA PHE A 176 3.17 -10.74 -6.78
C PHE A 176 3.49 -12.00 -7.57
#